data_27ee8c200e08da2958aeb739dc9e6278
#
_entry.id   27ee8c200e08da2958aeb739dc9e6278
#
_cell.length_a   1.000
_cell.length_b   1.000
_cell.length_c   1.000
_cell.angle_alpha   90.00
_cell.angle_beta   90.00
_cell.angle_gamma   90.00
#
_symmetry.space_group_name_H-M   'P 1'
#
loop_
_entity.id
_entity.type
_entity.pdbx_description
1 polymer ?
#
loop_
_entity_poly.entity_id
_entity_poly.type
_entity_poly.pdbx_seq_one_letter_code
_entity_poly.pdbx_strand_id
1 'polypeptide(L)'
;GVTELELILSLIILCVTAIALGTVGIYFSAVATRTLSASIRAYTTTLVATFAVPLILSILLNLISNTIRSLPPAMEAIFAYISDILVSLNPIAAALTTQQLLIDRQVVGFWTDTLSDGATIPRISPWITFTIIYLVAATILVVLSIQRTRKIEQ
;
A
#
# COMPACT_ATOMS: atom_id res chain seq x y z
N GLY A 1 5.30 7.88 -25.52
CA GLY A 1 5.14 6.41 -25.35
C GLY A 1 5.50 5.99 -23.95
N VAL A 2 5.03 4.82 -23.52
CA VAL A 2 5.37 4.24 -22.21
C VAL A 2 6.87 3.97 -22.17
N THR A 3 7.56 4.42 -21.15
CA THR A 3 8.99 4.16 -20.99
C THR A 3 9.21 2.72 -20.49
N GLU A 4 10.37 2.13 -20.81
CA GLU A 4 10.72 0.78 -20.33
C GLU A 4 10.67 0.70 -18.81
N LEU A 5 11.06 1.76 -18.10
CA LEU A 5 10.99 1.85 -16.64
C LEU A 5 9.56 1.81 -16.12
N GLU A 6 8.62 2.52 -16.73
CA GLU A 6 7.20 2.47 -16.34
C GLU A 6 6.64 1.06 -16.46
N LEU A 7 7.00 0.35 -17.53
CA LEU A 7 6.56 -1.01 -17.77
C LEU A 7 7.12 -1.98 -16.71
N ILE A 8 8.41 -1.87 -16.39
CA ILE A 8 9.07 -2.69 -15.37
C ILE A 8 8.44 -2.45 -13.98
N LEU A 9 8.25 -1.18 -13.59
CA LEU A 9 7.67 -0.85 -12.29
C LEU A 9 6.21 -1.30 -12.16
N SER A 10 5.43 -1.15 -13.23
CA SER A 10 4.05 -1.64 -13.29
C SER A 10 3.99 -3.17 -13.16
N LEU A 11 4.93 -3.87 -13.80
CA LEU A 11 5.03 -5.33 -13.69
C LEU A 11 5.39 -5.77 -12.27
N ILE A 12 6.32 -5.06 -11.60
CA ILE A 12 6.68 -5.34 -10.20
C ILE A 12 5.45 -5.17 -9.30
N ILE A 13 4.72 -4.05 -9.41
CA ILE A 13 3.51 -3.80 -8.62
C ILE A 13 2.47 -4.90 -8.87
N LEU A 14 2.27 -5.30 -10.12
CA LEU A 14 1.32 -6.35 -10.49
C LEU A 14 1.71 -7.71 -9.88
N CYS A 15 2.98 -8.11 -9.99
CA CYS A 15 3.48 -9.36 -9.42
C CYS A 15 3.37 -9.38 -7.89
N VAL A 16 3.74 -8.30 -7.22
CA VAL A 16 3.63 -8.18 -5.76
C VAL A 16 2.16 -8.22 -5.32
N THR A 17 1.27 -7.55 -6.05
CA THR A 17 -0.17 -7.63 -5.82
C THR A 17 -0.68 -9.06 -5.94
N ALA A 18 -0.32 -9.76 -7.01
CA ALA A 18 -0.74 -11.15 -7.24
C ALA A 18 -0.25 -12.09 -6.12
N ILE A 19 1.00 -11.95 -5.68
CA ILE A 19 1.56 -12.71 -4.56
C ILE A 19 0.77 -12.44 -3.27
N ALA A 20 0.55 -11.18 -2.93
CA ALA A 20 -0.16 -10.81 -1.71
C ALA A 20 -1.61 -11.29 -1.71
N LEU A 21 -2.34 -11.11 -2.80
CA LEU A 21 -3.72 -11.60 -2.92
C LEU A 21 -3.80 -13.12 -2.89
N GLY A 22 -2.84 -13.81 -3.51
CA GLY A 22 -2.71 -15.26 -3.43
C GLY A 22 -2.52 -15.76 -2.00
N THR A 23 -1.65 -15.09 -1.21
CA THR A 23 -1.44 -15.45 0.21
C THR A 23 -2.65 -15.17 1.09
N VAL A 24 -3.43 -14.12 0.83
CA VAL A 24 -4.73 -13.89 1.49
C VAL A 24 -5.68 -15.06 1.23
N GLY A 25 -5.78 -15.51 -0.03
CA GLY A 25 -6.58 -16.68 -0.39
C GLY A 25 -6.15 -17.96 0.34
N ILE A 26 -4.84 -18.24 0.37
CA ILE A 26 -4.27 -19.39 1.09
C ILE A 26 -4.61 -19.33 2.59
N TYR A 27 -4.42 -18.17 3.22
CA TYR A 27 -4.71 -17.98 4.63
C TYR A 27 -6.18 -18.27 4.96
N PHE A 28 -7.13 -17.70 4.22
CA PHE A 28 -8.54 -17.93 4.46
C PHE A 28 -8.96 -19.37 4.13
N SER A 29 -8.33 -20.02 3.17
CA SER A 29 -8.53 -21.46 2.90
C SER A 29 -8.07 -22.34 4.07
N ALA A 30 -6.98 -21.97 4.73
CA ALA A 30 -6.47 -22.69 5.90
C ALA A 30 -7.33 -22.47 7.18
N VAL A 31 -8.09 -21.38 7.26
CA VAL A 31 -8.89 -21.03 8.45
C VAL A 31 -10.36 -21.42 8.32
N ALA A 32 -10.90 -21.40 7.11
CA ALA A 32 -12.33 -21.62 6.86
C ALA A 32 -12.66 -23.11 6.72
N THR A 33 -13.82 -23.50 7.25
CA THR A 33 -14.32 -24.88 7.15
C THR A 33 -15.09 -25.14 5.84
N ARG A 34 -15.50 -24.09 5.13
CA ARG A 34 -16.23 -24.16 3.86
C ARG A 34 -15.58 -23.24 2.83
N THR A 35 -15.42 -23.73 1.60
CA THR A 35 -14.80 -23.03 0.48
C THR A 35 -15.46 -21.69 0.17
N LEU A 36 -16.79 -21.63 0.18
CA LEU A 36 -17.54 -20.39 -0.05
C LEU A 36 -17.22 -19.33 1.02
N SER A 37 -17.15 -19.73 2.28
CA SER A 37 -16.79 -18.83 3.39
C SER A 37 -15.35 -18.31 3.26
N ALA A 38 -14.41 -19.15 2.81
CA ALA A 38 -13.04 -18.75 2.54
C ALA A 38 -12.97 -17.66 1.47
N SER A 39 -13.63 -17.89 0.33
CA SER A 39 -13.65 -16.96 -0.79
C SER A 39 -14.27 -15.60 -0.42
N ILE A 40 -15.42 -15.60 0.24
CA ILE A 40 -16.09 -14.37 0.68
C ILE A 40 -15.18 -13.59 1.63
N ARG A 41 -14.57 -14.23 2.61
CA ARG A 41 -13.66 -13.58 3.56
C ARG A 41 -12.43 -13.02 2.85
N ALA A 42 -11.82 -13.77 1.93
CA ALA A 42 -10.65 -13.32 1.18
C ALA A 42 -10.98 -12.07 0.35
N TYR A 43 -12.04 -12.10 -0.44
CA TYR A 43 -12.44 -10.96 -1.27
C TYR A 43 -12.85 -9.74 -0.44
N THR A 44 -13.66 -9.93 0.60
CA THR A 44 -14.09 -8.84 1.48
C THR A 44 -12.90 -8.19 2.17
N THR A 45 -12.00 -8.99 2.76
CA THR A 45 -10.81 -8.48 3.44
C THR A 45 -9.90 -7.73 2.47
N THR A 46 -9.67 -8.27 1.29
CA THR A 46 -8.88 -7.62 0.25
C THR A 46 -9.51 -6.28 -0.13
N LEU A 47 -10.80 -6.27 -0.47
CA LEU A 47 -11.49 -5.04 -0.89
C LEU A 47 -11.45 -3.97 0.20
N VAL A 48 -11.73 -4.34 1.44
CA VAL A 48 -11.71 -3.41 2.57
C VAL A 48 -10.30 -2.88 2.83
N ALA A 49 -9.29 -3.76 2.89
CA ALA A 49 -7.92 -3.36 3.20
C ALA A 49 -7.28 -2.52 2.10
N THR A 50 -7.53 -2.84 0.81
CA THR A 50 -6.87 -2.14 -0.30
C THR A 50 -7.60 -0.90 -0.79
N PHE A 51 -8.92 -0.81 -0.59
CA PHE A 51 -9.73 0.31 -1.08
C PHE A 51 -10.43 1.09 0.03
N ALA A 52 -11.23 0.42 0.87
CA ALA A 52 -12.06 1.13 1.83
C ALA A 52 -11.22 1.84 2.90
N VAL A 53 -10.25 1.16 3.51
CA VAL A 53 -9.42 1.74 4.56
C VAL A 53 -8.57 2.90 4.04
N PRO A 54 -7.78 2.78 2.95
CA PRO A 54 -7.00 3.91 2.43
C PRO A 54 -7.87 5.08 1.99
N LEU A 55 -9.03 4.81 1.37
CA LEU A 55 -9.95 5.86 0.94
C LEU A 55 -10.50 6.66 2.12
N ILE A 56 -11.04 5.99 3.14
CA ILE A 56 -11.59 6.64 4.33
C ILE A 56 -10.52 7.46 5.04
N LEU A 57 -9.34 6.90 5.25
CA LEU A 57 -8.25 7.59 5.92
C LEU A 57 -7.73 8.79 5.10
N SER A 58 -7.67 8.68 3.78
CA SER A 58 -7.31 9.81 2.90
C SER A 58 -8.32 10.95 2.97
N ILE A 59 -9.62 10.63 3.00
CA ILE A 59 -10.67 11.64 3.19
C ILE A 59 -10.53 12.33 4.54
N LEU A 60 -10.32 11.57 5.62
CA LEU A 60 -10.12 12.13 6.96
C LEU A 60 -8.89 13.04 7.04
N LEU A 61 -7.77 12.62 6.46
CA LEU A 61 -6.56 13.46 6.39
C LEU A 61 -6.81 14.77 5.65
N ASN A 62 -7.49 14.72 4.51
CA ASN A 62 -7.84 15.92 3.75
C ASN A 62 -8.76 16.86 4.53
N LEU A 63 -9.75 16.32 5.25
CA LEU A 63 -10.64 17.14 6.09
C LEU A 63 -9.86 17.84 7.21
N ILE A 64 -8.96 17.11 7.87
CA ILE A 64 -8.12 17.66 8.95
C ILE A 64 -7.20 18.75 8.40
N SER A 65 -6.48 18.48 7.31
CA SER A 65 -5.54 19.44 6.71
C SER A 65 -6.23 20.71 6.22
N ASN A 66 -7.44 20.60 5.67
CA ASN A 66 -8.22 21.76 5.22
C ASN A 66 -8.84 22.57 6.37
N THR A 67 -9.11 21.94 7.50
CA THR A 67 -9.69 22.60 8.70
C THR A 67 -8.61 23.41 9.43
N ILE A 68 -7.38 22.95 9.44
CA ILE A 68 -6.24 23.62 10.07
C ILE A 68 -5.56 24.49 9.02
N ARG A 69 -5.87 25.78 9.02
CA ARG A 69 -5.37 26.77 8.04
C ARG A 69 -3.85 26.98 8.05
N SER A 70 -3.16 26.64 9.14
CA SER A 70 -1.71 26.69 9.27
C SER A 70 -1.23 25.51 10.11
N LEU A 71 -0.72 24.48 9.45
CA LEU A 71 -0.10 23.37 10.14
C LEU A 71 1.33 23.75 10.54
N PRO A 72 1.77 23.41 11.76
CA PRO A 72 3.20 23.47 12.10
C PRO A 72 3.98 22.58 11.12
N PRO A 73 5.23 22.96 10.72
CA PRO A 73 6.01 22.20 9.75
C PRO A 73 6.20 20.72 10.11
N ALA A 74 6.33 20.43 11.40
CA ALA A 74 6.41 19.05 11.88
C ALA A 74 5.14 18.24 11.59
N MET A 75 3.96 18.84 11.71
CA MET A 75 2.69 18.17 11.38
C MET A 75 2.51 18.02 9.87
N GLU A 76 2.95 19.01 9.09
CA GLU A 76 2.95 18.93 7.63
C GLU A 76 3.79 17.73 7.14
N ALA A 77 4.99 17.55 7.72
CA ALA A 77 5.84 16.40 7.42
C ALA A 77 5.17 15.06 7.79
N ILE A 78 4.55 14.98 8.98
CA ILE A 78 3.84 13.77 9.42
C ILE A 78 2.68 13.45 8.46
N PHE A 79 1.87 14.43 8.08
CA PHE A 79 0.78 14.22 7.13
C PHE A 79 1.27 13.77 5.76
N ALA A 80 2.41 14.32 5.28
CA ALA A 80 3.02 13.90 4.03
C ALA A 80 3.41 12.41 4.08
N TYR A 81 4.08 11.94 5.13
CA TYR A 81 4.45 10.54 5.29
C TYR A 81 3.23 9.61 5.45
N ILE A 82 2.23 10.01 6.23
CA ILE A 82 1.00 9.22 6.36
C ILE A 82 0.29 9.11 5.01
N SER A 83 0.21 10.19 4.25
CA SER A 83 -0.37 10.19 2.90
C SER A 83 0.36 9.24 1.96
N ASP A 84 1.71 9.21 1.98
CA ASP A 84 2.52 8.28 1.19
C ASP A 84 2.24 6.82 1.54
N ILE A 85 2.12 6.52 2.84
CA ILE A 85 1.76 5.17 3.30
C ILE A 85 0.36 4.80 2.80
N LEU A 86 -0.62 5.68 2.92
CA LEU A 86 -2.00 5.42 2.49
C LEU A 86 -2.11 5.19 0.97
N VAL A 87 -1.40 5.99 0.18
CA VAL A 87 -1.28 5.77 -1.27
C VAL A 87 -0.67 4.41 -1.56
N SER A 88 0.36 4.02 -0.80
CA SER A 88 1.06 2.74 -0.94
C SER A 88 0.24 1.53 -0.48
N LEU A 89 -0.85 1.70 0.26
CA LEU A 89 -1.76 0.60 0.61
C LEU A 89 -2.70 0.20 -0.53
N ASN A 90 -2.89 1.06 -1.53
CA ASN A 90 -3.71 0.76 -2.70
C ASN A 90 -2.81 0.52 -3.92
N PRO A 91 -2.81 -0.69 -4.53
CA PRO A 91 -1.94 -0.99 -5.67
C PRO A 91 -2.18 -0.08 -6.89
N ILE A 92 -3.42 0.34 -7.12
CA ILE A 92 -3.75 1.24 -8.23
C ILE A 92 -3.22 2.64 -7.94
N ALA A 93 -3.43 3.16 -6.72
CA ALA A 93 -2.93 4.47 -6.32
C ALA A 93 -1.39 4.49 -6.34
N ALA A 94 -0.73 3.44 -5.83
CA ALA A 94 0.72 3.31 -5.88
C ALA A 94 1.26 3.32 -7.32
N ALA A 95 0.60 2.60 -8.24
CA ALA A 95 0.99 2.58 -9.65
C ALA A 95 0.84 3.95 -10.31
N LEU A 96 -0.32 4.59 -10.16
CA LEU A 96 -0.60 5.90 -10.76
C LEU A 96 0.32 6.99 -10.21
N THR A 97 0.54 7.04 -8.91
CA THR A 97 1.43 8.05 -8.29
C THR A 97 2.88 7.80 -8.69
N THR A 98 3.32 6.54 -8.78
CA THR A 98 4.66 6.21 -9.28
C THR A 98 4.83 6.66 -10.72
N GLN A 99 3.83 6.44 -11.58
CA GLN A 99 3.85 6.91 -12.96
C GLN A 99 3.92 8.43 -13.05
N GLN A 100 3.14 9.15 -12.27
CA GLN A 100 3.19 10.61 -12.20
C GLN A 100 4.57 11.13 -11.78
N LEU A 101 5.19 10.52 -10.77
CA LEU A 101 6.55 10.88 -10.34
C LEU A 101 7.59 10.65 -11.43
N LEU A 102 7.46 9.58 -12.22
CA LEU A 102 8.35 9.33 -13.36
C LEU A 102 8.19 10.38 -14.47
N ILE A 103 6.95 10.77 -14.77
CA ILE A 103 6.66 11.76 -15.83
C ILE A 103 7.07 13.16 -15.39
N ASP A 104 6.66 13.59 -14.20
CA ASP A 104 6.79 14.98 -13.76
C ASP A 104 8.20 15.30 -13.20
N ARG A 105 8.80 14.36 -12.46
CA ARG A 105 10.06 14.56 -11.74
C ARG A 105 11.21 13.69 -12.24
N GLN A 106 10.96 12.73 -13.12
CA GLN A 106 11.94 11.73 -13.61
C GLN A 106 12.64 10.97 -12.45
N VAL A 107 11.94 10.76 -11.34
CA VAL A 107 12.47 10.14 -10.14
C VAL A 107 11.91 8.72 -10.00
N VAL A 108 12.80 7.75 -9.78
CA VAL A 108 12.44 6.33 -9.61
C VAL A 108 12.32 5.94 -8.15
N GLY A 109 13.18 6.44 -7.27
CA GLY A 109 13.32 5.91 -5.91
C GLY A 109 13.05 6.92 -4.80
N PHE A 110 13.93 7.89 -4.64
CA PHE A 110 13.88 8.86 -3.54
C PHE A 110 13.86 10.27 -4.10
N TRP A 111 13.10 11.15 -3.44
CA TRP A 111 13.11 12.58 -3.75
C TRP A 111 13.02 13.41 -2.49
N THR A 112 13.22 14.70 -2.62
CA THR A 112 13.02 15.67 -1.53
C THR A 112 11.83 16.55 -1.86
N ASP A 113 11.00 16.81 -0.86
CA ASP A 113 9.90 17.76 -0.93
C ASP A 113 10.13 18.91 0.03
N THR A 114 9.68 20.11 -0.31
CA THR A 114 9.86 21.33 0.49
C THR A 114 8.59 21.62 1.28
N LEU A 115 8.74 21.80 2.58
CA LEU A 115 7.66 22.22 3.49
C LEU A 115 7.41 23.73 3.38
N SER A 116 6.32 24.19 3.99
CA SER A 116 5.92 25.60 4.00
C SER A 116 6.95 26.55 4.63
N ASP A 117 7.80 26.05 5.53
CA ASP A 117 8.92 26.80 6.14
C ASP A 117 10.23 26.79 5.34
N GLY A 118 10.25 26.11 4.18
CA GLY A 118 11.45 25.93 3.35
C GLY A 118 12.34 24.76 3.74
N ALA A 119 12.02 24.03 4.81
CA ALA A 119 12.73 22.78 5.17
C ALA A 119 12.44 21.69 4.12
N THR A 120 13.42 20.82 3.87
CA THR A 120 13.28 19.73 2.93
C THR A 120 13.13 18.40 3.68
N ILE A 121 12.17 17.57 3.25
CA ILE A 121 11.97 16.23 3.76
C ILE A 121 12.27 15.18 2.68
N PRO A 122 12.98 14.09 3.00
CA PRO A 122 13.17 12.99 2.09
C PRO A 122 11.88 12.17 1.97
N ARG A 123 11.50 11.80 0.76
CA ARG A 123 10.34 10.94 0.47
C ARG A 123 10.75 9.73 -0.36
N ILE A 124 9.98 8.66 -0.21
CA ILE A 124 10.23 7.38 -0.88
C ILE A 124 9.12 7.14 -1.91
N SER A 125 9.51 6.64 -3.09
CA SER A 125 8.54 6.35 -4.14
C SER A 125 7.50 5.31 -3.70
N PRO A 126 6.21 5.53 -3.99
CA PRO A 126 5.13 4.67 -3.53
C PRO A 126 5.28 3.19 -3.92
N TRP A 127 5.90 2.87 -5.06
CA TRP A 127 6.12 1.49 -5.46
C TRP A 127 7.06 0.72 -4.51
N ILE A 128 8.07 1.39 -3.92
CA ILE A 128 9.01 0.79 -2.96
C ILE A 128 8.25 0.48 -1.66
N THR A 129 7.56 1.48 -1.11
CA THR A 129 6.78 1.35 0.13
C THR A 129 5.69 0.30 -0.03
N PHE A 130 4.97 0.31 -1.15
CA PHE A 130 3.99 -0.70 -1.53
C PHE A 130 4.60 -2.11 -1.53
N THR A 131 5.72 -2.29 -2.24
CA THR A 131 6.39 -3.60 -2.36
C THR A 131 6.78 -4.14 -1.00
N ILE A 132 7.37 -3.31 -0.13
CA ILE A 132 7.78 -3.71 1.22
C ILE A 132 6.56 -4.11 2.05
N ILE A 133 5.53 -3.27 2.12
CA ILE A 133 4.33 -3.53 2.92
C ILE A 133 3.65 -4.84 2.48
N TYR A 134 3.47 -5.02 1.17
CA TYR A 134 2.76 -6.18 0.65
C TYR A 134 3.55 -7.48 0.77
N LEU A 135 4.88 -7.46 0.60
CA LEU A 135 5.72 -8.65 0.82
C LEU A 135 5.80 -9.03 2.30
N VAL A 136 5.88 -8.05 3.19
CA VAL A 136 5.83 -8.31 4.64
C VAL A 136 4.48 -8.90 5.02
N ALA A 137 3.37 -8.33 4.56
CA ALA A 137 2.04 -8.85 4.80
C ALA A 137 1.87 -10.28 4.25
N ALA A 138 2.34 -10.53 3.03
CA ALA A 138 2.32 -11.86 2.42
C ALA A 138 3.11 -12.88 3.25
N THR A 139 4.31 -12.52 3.71
CA THR A 139 5.15 -13.37 4.55
C THR A 139 4.44 -13.71 5.87
N ILE A 140 3.85 -12.72 6.54
CA ILE A 140 3.09 -12.92 7.78
C ILE A 140 1.92 -13.88 7.53
N LEU A 141 1.15 -13.69 6.46
CA LEU A 141 0.00 -14.55 6.14
C LEU A 141 0.43 -15.99 5.84
N VAL A 142 1.54 -16.21 5.15
CA VAL A 142 2.10 -17.55 4.91
C VAL A 142 2.47 -18.22 6.24
N VAL A 143 3.19 -17.53 7.11
CA VAL A 143 3.58 -18.06 8.43
C VAL A 143 2.35 -18.42 9.26
N LEU A 144 1.35 -17.55 9.30
CA LEU A 144 0.09 -17.82 10.01
C LEU A 144 -0.67 -19.02 9.42
N SER A 145 -0.66 -19.17 8.10
CA SER A 145 -1.29 -20.32 7.41
C SER A 145 -0.62 -21.64 7.83
N ILE A 146 0.72 -21.67 7.82
CA ILE A 146 1.49 -22.85 8.24
C ILE A 146 1.22 -23.21 9.71
N GLN A 147 1.23 -22.22 10.60
CA GLN A 147 0.94 -22.43 12.03
C GLN A 147 -0.47 -22.97 12.25
N ARG A 148 -1.44 -22.50 11.45
CA ARG A 148 -2.82 -22.96 11.56
C ARG A 148 -2.99 -24.41 11.11
N THR A 149 -2.36 -24.78 10.00
CA THR A 149 -2.41 -26.15 9.47
C THR A 149 -1.78 -27.15 10.45
N ARG A 150 -0.63 -26.83 11.04
CA ARG A 150 0.03 -27.68 12.05
C ARG A 150 -0.81 -27.94 13.29
N LYS A 151 -1.66 -26.99 13.71
CA LYS A 151 -2.55 -27.17 14.89
C LYS A 151 -3.73 -28.09 14.61
N ILE A 152 -4.03 -28.41 13.38
CA ILE A 152 -5.13 -29.31 13.02
C ILE A 152 -4.64 -30.77 12.96
N GLU A 153 -3.33 -30.97 12.79
CA GLU A 153 -2.70 -32.30 12.72
C GLU A 153 -2.31 -32.88 14.11
N GLN A 154 -2.42 -32.10 15.19
CA GLN A 154 -2.20 -32.50 16.57
C GLN A 154 -3.53 -32.76 17.31
#